data_d53394cee993258c4acb8ba6b2aa042f
#
_entry.id   d53394cee993258c4acb8ba6b2aa042f
#
_cell.length_a   1.000
_cell.length_b   1.000
_cell.length_c   1.000
_cell.angle_alpha   90.00
_cell.angle_beta   90.00
_cell.angle_gamma   90.00
#
_symmetry.space_group_name_H-M   'P 1'
#
loop_
_entity.id
_entity.type
_entity.pdbx_description
1 polymer ?
#
loop_
_entity_poly.entity_id
_entity_poly.type
_entity_poly.pdbx_seq_one_letter_code
_entity_poly.pdbx_strand_id
1 'polypeptide(L)'
;KNSGVLGEIYQNLVTQWRDENISIRGFKSPISVRNIHNNIDDTTVETLLAVCKENAHLFHDYFIEKAKLIGMKKLRRYDLYAPISSKNIPKFTFKNATRLVLDTFHKFDPSFALYTERLFKENHIDSEIRNGKTGGAFCYTVTPKRTPYVLLNFDGMMRDVSTMAHEF
;
A
#
# COMPACT_ATOMS: atom_id res chain seq x y z
N LYS A 1 -0.39 30.94 -6.75
CA LYS A 1 0.59 32.06 -6.64
C LYS A 1 2.02 31.60 -6.40
N ASN A 2 2.27 30.41 -5.86
CA ASN A 2 3.60 29.92 -5.45
C ASN A 2 4.20 28.85 -6.37
N SER A 3 3.57 28.57 -7.53
CA SER A 3 4.01 27.47 -8.41
C SER A 3 5.45 27.62 -8.94
N GLY A 4 5.87 28.87 -9.24
CA GLY A 4 7.25 29.14 -9.67
C GLY A 4 8.27 28.78 -8.61
N VAL A 5 8.08 29.27 -7.40
CA VAL A 5 8.99 29.00 -6.26
C VAL A 5 9.03 27.51 -5.93
N LEU A 6 7.88 26.84 -5.89
CA LEU A 6 7.82 25.40 -5.64
C LEU A 6 8.48 24.58 -6.75
N GLY A 7 8.33 25.03 -8.02
CA GLY A 7 9.01 24.42 -9.17
C GLY A 7 10.53 24.54 -9.07
N GLU A 8 11.03 25.71 -8.69
CA GLU A 8 12.48 25.97 -8.49
C GLU A 8 13.05 25.13 -7.35
N ILE A 9 12.36 25.06 -6.21
CA ILE A 9 12.76 24.21 -5.07
C ILE A 9 12.83 22.74 -5.52
N TYR A 10 11.81 22.26 -6.20
CA TYR A 10 11.77 20.88 -6.69
C TYR A 10 12.92 20.59 -7.68
N GLN A 11 13.14 21.48 -8.63
CA GLN A 11 14.25 21.34 -9.59
C GLN A 11 15.61 21.29 -8.90
N ASN A 12 15.84 22.17 -7.94
CA ASN A 12 17.10 22.23 -7.19
C ASN A 12 17.31 20.95 -6.36
N LEU A 13 16.28 20.44 -5.68
CA LEU A 13 16.34 19.17 -4.93
C LEU A 13 16.67 17.98 -5.84
N VAL A 14 16.03 17.89 -7.02
CA VAL A 14 16.29 16.80 -7.97
C VAL A 14 17.71 16.90 -8.54
N THR A 15 18.16 18.10 -8.89
CA THR A 15 19.52 18.34 -9.41
C THR A 15 20.57 17.99 -8.34
N GLN A 16 20.41 18.49 -7.13
CA GLN A 16 21.31 18.20 -6.02
C GLN A 16 21.40 16.70 -5.73
N TRP A 17 20.25 16.04 -5.68
CA TRP A 17 20.19 14.59 -5.45
C TRP A 17 20.92 13.81 -6.56
N ARG A 18 20.72 14.21 -7.82
CA ARG A 18 21.41 13.62 -8.98
C ARG A 18 22.91 13.83 -8.90
N ASP A 19 23.34 15.07 -8.66
CA ASP A 19 24.77 15.41 -8.61
C ASP A 19 25.47 14.64 -7.48
N GLU A 20 24.86 14.57 -6.30
CA GLU A 20 25.40 13.80 -5.19
C GLU A 20 25.51 12.31 -5.52
N ASN A 21 24.44 11.69 -6.00
CA ASN A 21 24.41 10.24 -6.13
C ASN A 21 25.02 9.74 -7.44
N ILE A 22 24.79 10.43 -8.57
CA ILE A 22 25.27 9.96 -9.86
C ILE A 22 26.68 10.51 -10.14
N SER A 23 26.89 11.83 -9.99
CA SER A 23 28.16 12.46 -10.36
C SER A 23 29.25 12.25 -9.30
N ILE A 24 28.95 12.41 -8.01
CA ILE A 24 29.92 12.34 -6.93
C ILE A 24 30.12 10.90 -6.44
N ARG A 25 29.01 10.21 -6.11
CA ARG A 25 29.06 8.84 -5.57
C ARG A 25 29.21 7.75 -6.63
N GLY A 26 28.99 8.08 -7.92
CA GLY A 26 29.23 7.18 -9.04
C GLY A 26 28.22 6.05 -9.20
N PHE A 27 27.00 6.20 -8.69
CA PHE A 27 25.95 5.21 -8.95
C PHE A 27 25.59 5.16 -10.43
N LYS A 28 25.37 3.96 -10.96
CA LYS A 28 25.06 3.73 -12.37
C LYS A 28 23.75 4.39 -12.82
N SER A 29 22.76 4.42 -11.94
CA SER A 29 21.43 4.94 -12.23
C SER A 29 20.69 5.34 -10.95
N PRO A 30 19.65 6.16 -11.03
CA PRO A 30 18.83 6.50 -9.86
C PRO A 30 18.22 5.29 -9.15
N ILE A 31 17.85 4.24 -9.87
CA ILE A 31 17.27 3.03 -9.27
C ILE A 31 18.33 2.25 -8.48
N SER A 32 19.60 2.25 -8.94
CA SER A 32 20.71 1.58 -8.23
C SER A 32 20.92 2.14 -6.83
N VAL A 33 20.71 3.45 -6.64
CA VAL A 33 20.76 4.08 -5.30
C VAL A 33 19.68 3.46 -4.40
N ARG A 34 18.46 3.34 -4.90
CA ARG A 34 17.34 2.75 -4.17
C ARG A 34 17.57 1.26 -3.87
N ASN A 35 18.10 0.54 -4.84
CA ASN A 35 18.36 -0.90 -4.72
C ASN A 35 19.40 -1.19 -3.63
N ILE A 36 20.47 -0.42 -3.56
CA ILE A 36 21.47 -0.54 -2.48
C ILE A 36 20.84 -0.26 -1.11
N HIS A 37 20.00 0.79 -0.98
CA HIS A 37 19.29 1.07 0.27
C HIS A 37 18.36 -0.07 0.69
N ASN A 38 17.78 -0.77 -0.28
CA ASN A 38 16.92 -1.94 -0.03
C ASN A 38 17.71 -3.25 0.11
N ASN A 39 19.03 -3.22 -0.04
CA ASN A 39 19.90 -4.40 -0.06
C ASN A 39 19.47 -5.43 -1.14
N ILE A 40 19.16 -4.95 -2.33
CA ILE A 40 18.71 -5.74 -3.49
C ILE A 40 19.62 -5.43 -4.68
N ASP A 41 19.99 -6.45 -5.46
CA ASP A 41 20.79 -6.28 -6.69
C ASP A 41 19.95 -5.64 -7.81
N ASP A 42 20.61 -4.81 -8.64
CA ASP A 42 19.99 -4.20 -9.82
C ASP A 42 19.37 -5.24 -10.76
N THR A 43 20.06 -6.36 -10.99
CA THR A 43 19.59 -7.47 -11.85
C THR A 43 18.30 -8.10 -11.34
N THR A 44 18.09 -8.17 -10.02
CA THR A 44 16.84 -8.66 -9.43
C THR A 44 15.66 -7.76 -9.80
N VAL A 45 15.86 -6.45 -9.69
CA VAL A 45 14.84 -5.45 -10.03
C VAL A 45 14.57 -5.42 -11.54
N GLU A 46 15.62 -5.48 -12.37
CA GLU A 46 15.49 -5.54 -13.82
C GLU A 46 14.72 -6.79 -14.27
N THR A 47 15.02 -7.95 -13.67
CA THR A 47 14.32 -9.21 -13.95
C THR A 47 12.84 -9.10 -13.57
N LEU A 48 12.53 -8.57 -12.40
CA LEU A 48 11.15 -8.35 -11.96
C LEU A 48 10.38 -7.45 -12.94
N LEU A 49 10.98 -6.34 -13.35
CA LEU A 49 10.37 -5.42 -14.31
C LEU A 49 10.18 -6.06 -15.70
N ALA A 50 11.14 -6.88 -16.16
CA ALA A 50 11.02 -7.61 -17.41
C ALA A 50 9.86 -8.60 -17.36
N VAL A 51 9.77 -9.42 -16.32
CA VAL A 51 8.67 -10.37 -16.11
C VAL A 51 7.31 -9.66 -16.05
N CYS A 52 7.21 -8.54 -15.32
CA CYS A 52 5.99 -7.75 -15.28
C CYS A 52 5.59 -7.20 -16.66
N LYS A 53 6.56 -6.76 -17.45
CA LYS A 53 6.34 -6.25 -18.82
C LYS A 53 5.89 -7.34 -19.77
N GLU A 54 6.53 -8.50 -19.75
CA GLU A 54 6.17 -9.66 -20.56
C GLU A 54 4.75 -10.15 -20.26
N ASN A 55 4.35 -10.11 -19.01
CA ASN A 55 3.04 -10.56 -18.54
C ASN A 55 1.98 -9.44 -18.46
N ALA A 56 2.26 -8.25 -18.99
CA ALA A 56 1.30 -7.13 -18.96
C ALA A 56 -0.03 -7.46 -19.67
N HIS A 57 -0.02 -8.38 -20.66
CA HIS A 57 -1.21 -8.82 -21.35
C HIS A 57 -2.26 -9.46 -20.41
N LEU A 58 -1.84 -10.15 -19.34
CA LEU A 58 -2.75 -10.75 -18.35
C LEU A 58 -3.60 -9.67 -17.67
N PHE A 59 -3.01 -8.51 -17.36
CA PHE A 59 -3.75 -7.39 -16.80
C PHE A 59 -4.67 -6.73 -17.83
N HIS A 60 -4.25 -6.63 -19.08
CA HIS A 60 -5.10 -6.13 -20.16
C HIS A 60 -6.34 -7.00 -20.33
N ASP A 61 -6.18 -8.33 -20.39
CA ASP A 61 -7.28 -9.27 -20.50
C ASP A 61 -8.24 -9.18 -19.31
N TYR A 62 -7.69 -9.11 -18.08
CA TYR A 62 -8.49 -8.87 -16.88
C TYR A 62 -9.32 -7.59 -16.97
N PHE A 63 -8.74 -6.47 -17.42
CA PHE A 63 -9.48 -5.22 -17.51
C PHE A 63 -10.50 -5.21 -18.65
N ILE A 64 -10.27 -5.95 -19.73
CA ILE A 64 -11.26 -6.17 -20.79
C ILE A 64 -12.47 -6.93 -20.23
N GLU A 65 -12.24 -8.03 -19.52
CA GLU A 65 -13.31 -8.80 -18.89
C GLU A 65 -14.04 -7.99 -17.81
N LYS A 66 -13.30 -7.27 -16.98
CA LYS A 66 -13.90 -6.36 -15.99
C LYS A 66 -14.82 -5.32 -16.64
N ALA A 67 -14.40 -4.71 -17.75
CA ALA A 67 -15.23 -3.76 -18.48
C ALA A 67 -16.56 -4.38 -18.91
N LYS A 68 -16.54 -5.60 -19.46
CA LYS A 68 -17.75 -6.35 -19.84
C LYS A 68 -18.67 -6.59 -18.63
N LEU A 69 -18.11 -7.04 -17.50
CA LEU A 69 -18.86 -7.35 -16.29
C LEU A 69 -19.57 -6.12 -15.70
N ILE A 70 -18.99 -4.93 -15.83
CA ILE A 70 -19.62 -3.68 -15.34
C ILE A 70 -20.41 -2.94 -16.44
N GLY A 71 -20.57 -3.55 -17.64
CA GLY A 71 -21.37 -2.99 -18.73
C GLY A 71 -20.70 -1.83 -19.49
N MET A 72 -19.38 -1.75 -19.49
CA MET A 72 -18.62 -0.69 -20.15
C MET A 72 -17.87 -1.21 -21.38
N LYS A 73 -17.78 -0.38 -22.44
CA LYS A 73 -16.95 -0.73 -23.62
C LYS A 73 -15.45 -0.67 -23.34
N LYS A 74 -15.03 0.26 -22.47
CA LYS A 74 -13.62 0.48 -22.10
C LYS A 74 -13.56 1.12 -20.71
N LEU A 75 -12.67 0.63 -19.85
CA LEU A 75 -12.40 1.25 -18.55
C LEU A 75 -11.55 2.51 -18.73
N ARG A 76 -11.85 3.51 -17.92
CA ARG A 76 -10.99 4.67 -17.68
C ARG A 76 -10.20 4.44 -16.39
N ARG A 77 -9.18 5.25 -16.17
CA ARG A 77 -8.34 5.09 -14.99
C ARG A 77 -9.13 5.11 -13.66
N TYR A 78 -10.15 5.92 -13.55
CA TYR A 78 -11.00 6.01 -12.36
C TYR A 78 -12.01 4.86 -12.22
N ASP A 79 -12.21 4.07 -13.28
CA ASP A 79 -13.08 2.88 -13.25
C ASP A 79 -12.33 1.62 -12.77
N LEU A 80 -10.99 1.66 -12.67
CA LEU A 80 -10.17 0.50 -12.33
C LEU A 80 -10.53 -0.12 -10.97
N TYR A 81 -11.00 0.69 -10.03
CA TYR A 81 -11.40 0.27 -8.70
C TYR A 81 -12.91 0.14 -8.52
N ALA A 82 -13.69 0.35 -9.59
CA ALA A 82 -15.14 0.18 -9.53
C ALA A 82 -15.49 -1.27 -9.14
N PRO A 83 -16.47 -1.48 -8.23
CA PRO A 83 -16.91 -2.82 -7.86
C PRO A 83 -17.61 -3.49 -9.05
N ILE A 84 -17.38 -4.78 -9.23
CA ILE A 84 -18.02 -5.57 -10.31
C ILE A 84 -19.51 -5.76 -10.02
N SER A 85 -19.90 -5.80 -8.74
CA SER A 85 -21.31 -5.89 -8.33
C SER A 85 -21.62 -4.78 -7.33
N SER A 86 -22.71 -4.06 -7.57
CA SER A 86 -23.24 -3.05 -6.64
C SER A 86 -24.30 -3.61 -5.68
N LYS A 87 -24.74 -4.87 -5.89
CA LYS A 87 -25.79 -5.49 -5.10
C LYS A 87 -25.20 -6.18 -3.87
N ASN A 88 -25.63 -5.77 -2.69
CA ASN A 88 -25.34 -6.41 -1.40
C ASN A 88 -23.84 -6.57 -1.08
N ILE A 89 -23.07 -5.50 -1.13
CA ILE A 89 -21.73 -5.51 -0.58
C ILE A 89 -21.86 -5.57 0.94
N PRO A 90 -21.41 -6.67 1.61
CA PRO A 90 -21.51 -6.78 3.04
C PRO A 90 -20.66 -5.70 3.72
N LYS A 91 -21.26 -5.00 4.67
CA LYS A 91 -20.52 -4.08 5.53
C LYS A 91 -20.14 -4.77 6.84
N PHE A 92 -18.94 -4.54 7.26
CA PHE A 92 -18.40 -5.06 8.51
C PHE A 92 -18.39 -3.95 9.57
N THR A 93 -18.83 -4.26 10.77
CA THR A 93 -18.47 -3.42 11.92
C THR A 93 -16.99 -3.62 12.24
N PHE A 94 -16.34 -2.63 12.82
CA PHE A 94 -14.94 -2.76 13.23
C PHE A 94 -14.73 -4.00 14.13
N LYS A 95 -15.64 -4.23 15.07
CA LYS A 95 -15.63 -5.40 15.96
C LYS A 95 -15.67 -6.73 15.19
N ASN A 96 -16.53 -6.84 14.17
CA ASN A 96 -16.66 -8.08 13.38
C ASN A 96 -15.44 -8.29 12.49
N ALA A 97 -14.90 -7.22 11.91
CA ALA A 97 -13.66 -7.25 11.14
C ALA A 97 -12.48 -7.71 12.01
N THR A 98 -12.31 -7.10 13.17
CA THR A 98 -11.29 -7.48 14.15
C THR A 98 -11.37 -8.96 14.51
N ARG A 99 -12.59 -9.45 14.84
CA ARG A 99 -12.76 -10.85 15.17
C ARG A 99 -12.39 -11.77 14.01
N LEU A 100 -12.83 -11.44 12.78
CA LEU A 100 -12.48 -12.22 11.59
C LEU A 100 -10.98 -12.29 11.36
N VAL A 101 -10.26 -11.18 11.51
CA VAL A 101 -8.79 -11.13 11.36
C VAL A 101 -8.11 -11.96 12.45
N LEU A 102 -8.48 -11.77 13.72
CA LEU A 102 -7.92 -12.53 14.85
C LEU A 102 -8.17 -14.02 14.73
N ASP A 103 -9.40 -14.44 14.37
CA ASP A 103 -9.75 -15.85 14.17
C ASP A 103 -8.93 -16.47 13.01
N THR A 104 -8.68 -15.69 11.95
CA THR A 104 -7.88 -16.13 10.82
C THR A 104 -6.41 -16.27 11.21
N PHE A 105 -5.86 -15.31 11.93
CA PHE A 105 -4.49 -15.35 12.41
C PHE A 105 -4.28 -16.50 13.39
N HIS A 106 -5.23 -16.73 14.31
CA HIS A 106 -5.14 -17.82 15.25
C HIS A 106 -5.14 -19.21 14.57
N LYS A 107 -5.89 -19.35 13.46
CA LYS A 107 -5.89 -20.58 12.66
C LYS A 107 -4.60 -20.77 11.88
N PHE A 108 -3.96 -19.69 11.46
CA PHE A 108 -2.70 -19.73 10.74
C PHE A 108 -1.53 -20.01 11.68
N ASP A 109 -1.40 -19.19 12.72
CA ASP A 109 -0.43 -19.35 13.81
C ASP A 109 -0.93 -18.56 15.03
N PRO A 110 -1.15 -19.21 16.19
CA PRO A 110 -1.62 -18.53 17.40
C PRO A 110 -0.75 -17.36 17.86
N SER A 111 0.55 -17.36 17.52
CA SER A 111 1.44 -16.25 17.86
C SER A 111 1.09 -14.96 17.12
N PHE A 112 0.62 -15.04 15.87
CA PHE A 112 0.13 -13.88 15.13
C PHE A 112 -1.06 -13.23 15.82
N ALA A 113 -2.03 -14.03 16.26
CA ALA A 113 -3.18 -13.51 16.99
C ALA A 113 -2.74 -12.84 18.30
N LEU A 114 -1.80 -13.43 19.04
CA LEU A 114 -1.29 -12.89 20.31
C LEU A 114 -0.62 -11.52 20.11
N TYR A 115 0.22 -11.35 19.08
CA TYR A 115 0.85 -10.09 18.78
C TYR A 115 -0.17 -9.03 18.35
N THR A 116 -1.15 -9.41 17.53
CA THR A 116 -2.23 -8.52 17.10
C THR A 116 -3.12 -8.08 18.27
N GLU A 117 -3.45 -8.98 19.21
CA GLU A 117 -4.21 -8.63 20.41
C GLU A 117 -3.54 -7.55 21.27
N ARG A 118 -2.20 -7.50 21.29
CA ARG A 118 -1.46 -6.45 22.00
C ARG A 118 -1.76 -5.07 21.46
N LEU A 119 -1.94 -4.92 20.13
CA LEU A 119 -2.31 -3.64 19.51
C LEU A 119 -3.61 -3.08 20.11
N PHE A 120 -4.58 -3.95 20.38
CA PHE A 120 -5.85 -3.58 20.98
C PHE A 120 -5.71 -3.31 22.49
N LYS A 121 -5.01 -4.17 23.21
CA LYS A 121 -4.80 -4.03 24.67
C LYS A 121 -4.05 -2.74 25.03
N GLU A 122 -3.11 -2.33 24.18
CA GLU A 122 -2.28 -1.14 24.37
C GLU A 122 -2.87 0.12 23.71
N ASN A 123 -4.05 0.02 23.06
CA ASN A 123 -4.72 1.11 22.33
C ASN A 123 -3.84 1.75 21.24
N HIS A 124 -3.10 0.94 20.50
CA HIS A 124 -2.18 1.39 19.46
C HIS A 124 -2.80 1.44 18.07
N ILE A 125 -4.13 1.46 17.95
CA ILE A 125 -4.86 1.47 16.68
C ILE A 125 -5.71 2.74 16.58
N ASP A 126 -5.47 3.54 15.55
CA ASP A 126 -6.31 4.66 15.16
C ASP A 126 -7.11 4.27 13.90
N SER A 127 -8.36 3.86 14.06
CA SER A 127 -9.18 3.30 12.97
C SER A 127 -10.25 4.23 12.41
N GLU A 128 -10.62 5.29 13.14
CA GLU A 128 -11.74 6.16 12.76
C GLU A 128 -11.40 7.11 11.61
N ILE A 129 -12.36 7.29 10.70
CA ILE A 129 -12.27 8.33 9.66
C ILE A 129 -12.71 9.67 10.27
N ARG A 130 -11.86 10.70 10.13
CA ARG A 130 -12.16 12.06 10.61
C ARG A 130 -11.46 13.11 9.77
N ASN A 131 -11.98 14.33 9.82
CA ASN A 131 -11.40 15.47 9.11
C ASN A 131 -9.95 15.72 9.54
N GLY A 132 -9.07 15.96 8.56
CA GLY A 132 -7.66 16.24 8.79
C GLY A 132 -6.78 15.00 9.05
N LYS A 133 -7.37 13.80 9.15
CA LYS A 133 -6.60 12.56 9.23
C LYS A 133 -5.95 12.21 7.89
N THR A 134 -4.71 11.73 7.94
CA THR A 134 -4.02 11.21 6.75
C THR A 134 -4.75 10.00 6.18
N GLY A 135 -4.95 9.98 4.85
CA GLY A 135 -5.56 8.85 4.15
C GLY A 135 -4.63 7.65 4.06
N GLY A 136 -5.21 6.49 3.70
CA GLY A 136 -4.50 5.23 3.60
C GLY A 136 -4.42 4.49 4.94
N ALA A 137 -3.47 3.57 5.05
CA ALA A 137 -3.17 2.81 6.26
C ALA A 137 -1.66 2.59 6.36
N PHE A 138 -1.15 2.40 7.56
CA PHE A 138 0.25 2.01 7.80
C PHE A 138 0.43 1.43 9.20
N CYS A 139 1.42 0.56 9.31
CA CYS A 139 1.96 0.08 10.58
C CYS A 139 3.31 0.77 10.84
N TYR A 140 3.43 1.48 11.94
CA TYR A 140 4.65 2.17 12.33
C TYR A 140 5.38 1.43 13.44
N THR A 141 6.48 0.78 13.07
CA THR A 141 7.36 0.07 14.00
C THR A 141 8.49 0.98 14.47
N VAL A 142 8.75 1.01 15.76
CA VAL A 142 9.86 1.79 16.35
C VAL A 142 11.03 0.88 16.69
N THR A 143 10.78 -0.18 17.45
CA THR A 143 11.76 -1.21 17.82
C THR A 143 11.08 -2.56 17.95
N PRO A 144 11.81 -3.69 17.81
CA PRO A 144 11.24 -5.03 17.98
C PRO A 144 10.68 -5.30 19.39
N LYS A 145 11.04 -4.49 20.38
CA LYS A 145 10.61 -4.64 21.78
C LYS A 145 9.33 -3.89 22.10
N ARG A 146 8.85 -3.04 21.21
CA ARG A 146 7.65 -2.22 21.42
C ARG A 146 6.57 -2.58 20.43
N THR A 147 5.34 -2.63 20.91
CA THR A 147 4.16 -2.81 20.07
C THR A 147 4.06 -1.64 19.08
N PRO A 148 3.89 -1.89 17.77
CA PRO A 148 3.78 -0.85 16.78
C PRO A 148 2.49 -0.04 16.93
N TYR A 149 2.41 1.09 16.21
CA TYR A 149 1.19 1.88 16.07
C TYR A 149 0.61 1.66 14.69
N VAL A 150 -0.69 1.46 14.61
CA VAL A 150 -1.39 1.23 13.35
C VAL A 150 -2.40 2.34 13.09
N LEU A 151 -2.30 2.97 11.91
CA LEU A 151 -3.31 3.88 11.40
C LEU A 151 -4.12 3.18 10.32
N LEU A 152 -5.45 3.23 10.45
CA LEU A 152 -6.42 2.74 9.49
C LEU A 152 -7.43 3.84 9.17
N ASN A 153 -8.09 3.77 8.02
CA ASN A 153 -9.30 4.51 7.69
C ASN A 153 -10.40 3.49 7.37
N PHE A 154 -11.08 3.00 8.42
CA PHE A 154 -12.02 1.89 8.32
C PHE A 154 -13.44 2.38 8.05
N ASP A 155 -14.03 2.05 6.88
CA ASP A 155 -15.42 2.35 6.48
C ASP A 155 -16.31 1.09 6.43
N GLY A 156 -15.77 -0.06 6.80
CA GLY A 156 -16.52 -1.32 6.87
C GLY A 156 -16.60 -2.11 5.57
N MET A 157 -15.80 -1.77 4.57
CA MET A 157 -15.74 -2.54 3.33
C MET A 157 -14.84 -3.77 3.50
N MET A 158 -15.04 -4.82 2.69
CA MET A 158 -14.16 -6.00 2.69
C MET A 158 -12.69 -5.63 2.46
N ARG A 159 -12.44 -4.62 1.63
CA ARG A 159 -11.09 -4.10 1.40
C ARG A 159 -10.46 -3.59 2.69
N ASP A 160 -11.24 -2.94 3.57
CA ASP A 160 -10.72 -2.41 4.83
C ASP A 160 -10.36 -3.54 5.79
N VAL A 161 -11.11 -4.66 5.74
CA VAL A 161 -10.77 -5.88 6.50
C VAL A 161 -9.45 -6.46 6.00
N SER A 162 -9.24 -6.52 4.68
CA SER A 162 -7.97 -6.97 4.10
C SER A 162 -6.81 -6.03 4.45
N THR A 163 -7.05 -4.72 4.42
CA THR A 163 -6.07 -3.71 4.84
C THR A 163 -5.72 -3.87 6.32
N MET A 164 -6.73 -4.06 7.19
CA MET A 164 -6.52 -4.34 8.61
C MET A 164 -5.63 -5.57 8.82
N ALA A 165 -5.90 -6.67 8.12
CA ALA A 165 -5.07 -7.88 8.19
C ALA A 165 -3.64 -7.68 7.65
N HIS A 166 -3.45 -6.74 6.71
CA HIS A 166 -2.13 -6.41 6.16
C HIS A 166 -1.28 -5.60 7.15
N GLU A 167 -1.90 -4.68 7.87
CA GLU A 167 -1.20 -3.77 8.77
C GLU A 167 -0.93 -4.39 10.17
N PHE A 168 -1.71 -5.39 10.57
CA PHE A 168 -1.57 -6.10 11.86
C PHE A 168 -0.50 -7.21 11.80
#